data_7304d455307308e8dd8de3ab010a8df2
#
_entry.id   7304d455307308e8dd8de3ab010a8df2
#
_cell.length_a   1.000
_cell.length_b   1.000
_cell.length_c   1.000
_cell.angle_alpha   90.00
_cell.angle_beta   90.00
_cell.angle_gamma   90.00
#
_symmetry.space_group_name_H-M   'P 1'
#
loop_
_entity.id
_entity.type
_entity.pdbx_description
1 polymer ?
#
loop_
_entity_poly.entity_id
_entity_poly.type
_entity_poly.pdbx_seq_one_letter_code
_entity_poly.pdbx_strand_id
1 'polypeptide(L)'
;MNENVFKYLAIIMGVVVIWSFCSRSEDRADSYNVEVQTVVSAAEGLNLKAVGELLKKANDAETFEKLLNSKDEGINNLDLNEDGKVDYIFVTEYGNEKVKGFSLTVEPAPGETQEVATIEVEKTTDGQADVQVKGNEQIYGNNHYYRSHFSLTDALILGYLFRPHGFYASPWRYGSYPGYYNRYSPVSHSGYNSRVRNMGSGFRSTSSPVIQSNVKSPNTDKTAQSIRAPLKNPTSSQKAFQARNPSKQVRSGGFGRKSTTRSPSVRSSSSSRSRSFSRGGK
;
A
#
# COMPACT_ATOMS: atom_id res chain seq x y z
N MET A 1 -32.34 -19.59 69.08
CA MET A 1 -31.86 -19.39 67.65
C MET A 1 -30.53 -20.11 67.53
N ASN A 2 -30.47 -21.20 66.72
CA ASN A 2 -29.35 -22.17 66.77
C ASN A 2 -28.05 -21.55 66.32
N GLU A 3 -27.00 -21.68 67.09
CA GLU A 3 -25.63 -21.23 66.77
C GLU A 3 -25.12 -21.69 65.38
N ASN A 4 -25.60 -22.83 64.91
CA ASN A 4 -25.30 -23.37 63.65
C ASN A 4 -25.86 -22.52 62.46
N VAL A 5 -27.01 -21.89 62.65
CA VAL A 5 -27.61 -21.02 61.61
C VAL A 5 -26.80 -19.77 61.39
N PHE A 6 -26.21 -19.21 62.47
CA PHE A 6 -25.31 -18.05 62.34
C PHE A 6 -24.01 -18.38 61.61
N LYS A 7 -23.45 -19.59 61.84
CA LYS A 7 -22.22 -20.04 61.14
C LYS A 7 -22.49 -20.25 59.65
N TYR A 8 -23.60 -20.84 59.27
CA TYR A 8 -23.96 -21.02 57.86
C TYR A 8 -24.25 -19.68 57.16
N LEU A 9 -24.89 -18.75 57.85
CA LEU A 9 -25.14 -17.41 57.30
C LEU A 9 -23.86 -16.61 57.08
N ALA A 10 -22.88 -16.73 57.98
CA ALA A 10 -21.56 -16.11 57.83
C ALA A 10 -20.76 -16.71 56.66
N ILE A 11 -20.85 -18.04 56.46
CA ILE A 11 -20.19 -18.71 55.34
C ILE A 11 -20.82 -18.30 54.00
N ILE A 12 -22.16 -18.23 53.92
CA ILE A 12 -22.87 -17.81 52.71
C ILE A 12 -22.56 -16.34 52.38
N MET A 13 -22.50 -15.45 53.36
CA MET A 13 -22.09 -14.06 53.16
C MET A 13 -20.64 -13.96 52.68
N GLY A 14 -19.73 -14.75 53.22
CA GLY A 14 -18.33 -14.82 52.79
C GLY A 14 -18.19 -15.25 51.32
N VAL A 15 -18.94 -16.27 50.90
CA VAL A 15 -18.94 -16.77 49.54
C VAL A 15 -19.52 -15.75 48.56
N VAL A 16 -20.60 -15.02 48.93
CA VAL A 16 -21.19 -13.97 48.10
C VAL A 16 -20.25 -12.78 47.92
N VAL A 17 -19.50 -12.41 48.98
CA VAL A 17 -18.50 -11.33 48.89
C VAL A 17 -17.33 -11.72 48.00
N ILE A 18 -16.85 -12.97 48.10
CA ILE A 18 -15.78 -13.47 47.26
C ILE A 18 -16.25 -13.55 45.77
N TRP A 19 -17.48 -13.97 45.54
CA TRP A 19 -18.05 -14.02 44.19
C TRP A 19 -18.26 -12.63 43.59
N SER A 20 -18.62 -11.64 44.38
CA SER A 20 -18.70 -10.23 43.94
C SER A 20 -17.33 -9.62 43.62
N PHE A 21 -16.26 -10.10 44.25
CA PHE A 21 -14.90 -9.62 43.90
C PHE A 21 -14.31 -10.33 42.69
N CYS A 22 -14.67 -11.60 42.45
CA CYS A 22 -14.23 -12.32 41.25
C CYS A 22 -15.00 -11.93 39.97
N SER A 23 -16.19 -11.32 40.09
CA SER A 23 -16.96 -10.90 38.91
C SER A 23 -16.64 -9.49 38.41
N ARG A 24 -15.61 -8.85 38.95
CA ARG A 24 -15.23 -7.47 38.57
C ARG A 24 -13.87 -7.39 37.88
N SER A 25 -13.55 -8.40 37.09
CA SER A 25 -12.69 -8.22 35.95
C SER A 25 -13.58 -8.00 34.74
N GLU A 26 -14.27 -6.85 34.69
CA GLU A 26 -14.60 -6.27 33.40
C GLU A 26 -13.27 -6.01 32.73
N ASP A 27 -12.87 -6.94 31.86
CA ASP A 27 -12.03 -6.61 30.74
C ASP A 27 -12.74 -5.47 30.02
N ARG A 28 -12.43 -4.24 30.43
CA ARG A 28 -12.52 -3.10 29.55
C ARG A 28 -11.57 -3.44 28.43
N ALA A 29 -12.05 -4.20 27.45
CA ALA A 29 -11.55 -4.08 26.12
C ALA A 29 -11.74 -2.59 25.79
N ASP A 30 -10.74 -1.78 26.13
CA ASP A 30 -10.59 -0.47 25.57
C ASP A 30 -10.66 -0.72 24.06
N SER A 31 -11.84 -0.50 23.50
CA SER A 31 -12.03 -0.42 22.07
C SER A 31 -11.24 0.81 21.64
N TYR A 32 -9.93 0.60 21.44
CA TYR A 32 -9.09 1.57 20.77
C TYR A 32 -9.69 1.69 19.37
N ASN A 33 -10.51 2.71 19.17
CA ASN A 33 -10.80 3.21 17.84
C ASN A 33 -9.46 3.69 17.28
N VAL A 34 -8.72 2.76 16.73
CA VAL A 34 -7.57 3.05 15.92
C VAL A 34 -8.14 3.67 14.65
N GLU A 35 -8.20 4.99 14.61
CA GLU A 35 -8.39 5.71 13.37
C GLU A 35 -7.12 5.48 12.55
N VAL A 36 -7.13 4.37 11.83
CA VAL A 36 -6.15 4.09 10.79
C VAL A 36 -6.48 5.10 9.70
N GLN A 37 -5.82 6.27 9.73
CA GLN A 37 -5.69 7.06 8.52
C GLN A 37 -5.00 6.15 7.52
N THR A 38 -5.78 5.54 6.68
CA THR A 38 -5.32 4.88 5.47
C THR A 38 -4.70 5.98 4.63
N VAL A 39 -3.43 6.20 4.83
CA VAL A 39 -2.65 6.79 3.78
C VAL A 39 -2.83 5.84 2.61
N VAL A 40 -3.24 6.37 1.47
CA VAL A 40 -3.27 5.60 0.23
C VAL A 40 -1.93 4.90 0.17
N SER A 41 -1.90 3.59 0.42
CA SER A 41 -0.64 2.87 0.35
C SER A 41 -0.18 3.00 -1.09
N ALA A 42 1.10 3.15 -1.35
CA ALA A 42 1.59 3.18 -2.73
C ALA A 42 1.16 1.92 -3.49
N ALA A 43 0.93 0.81 -2.79
CA ALA A 43 0.28 -0.39 -3.31
C ALA A 43 -1.13 -0.12 -3.88
N GLU A 44 -1.81 0.89 -3.37
CA GLU A 44 -3.14 1.32 -3.84
C GLU A 44 -3.05 2.39 -4.93
N GLY A 45 -1.89 3.06 -5.09
CA GLY A 45 -1.64 4.10 -6.08
C GLY A 45 -0.81 3.66 -7.29
N LEU A 46 -0.13 2.51 -7.22
CA LEU A 46 0.66 1.97 -8.33
C LEU A 46 0.56 0.44 -8.39
N ASN A 47 -0.16 -0.06 -9.38
CA ASN A 47 -0.32 -1.49 -9.59
C ASN A 47 0.88 -2.06 -10.34
N LEU A 48 1.69 -2.88 -9.65
CA LEU A 48 2.96 -3.41 -10.18
C LEU A 48 2.78 -4.33 -11.40
N LYS A 49 1.66 -5.04 -11.51
CA LYS A 49 1.36 -5.84 -12.70
C LYS A 49 1.07 -4.96 -13.91
N ALA A 50 0.34 -3.86 -13.70
CA ALA A 50 0.07 -2.88 -14.75
C ALA A 50 1.36 -2.17 -15.19
N VAL A 51 2.27 -1.88 -14.26
CA VAL A 51 3.61 -1.34 -14.57
C VAL A 51 4.38 -2.31 -15.46
N GLY A 52 4.40 -3.60 -15.12
CA GLY A 52 5.04 -4.63 -15.94
C GLY A 52 4.42 -4.75 -17.35
N GLU A 53 3.12 -4.67 -17.45
CA GLU A 53 2.43 -4.71 -18.75
C GLU A 53 2.72 -3.48 -19.61
N LEU A 54 2.85 -2.31 -18.97
CA LEU A 54 3.20 -1.08 -19.65
C LEU A 54 4.58 -1.14 -20.32
N LEU A 55 5.50 -1.93 -19.76
CA LEU A 55 6.82 -2.14 -20.32
C LEU A 55 6.75 -2.70 -21.77
N LYS A 56 5.74 -3.51 -22.08
CA LYS A 56 5.55 -4.04 -23.45
C LYS A 56 5.21 -2.97 -24.47
N LYS A 57 4.60 -1.87 -24.04
CA LYS A 57 4.21 -0.76 -24.92
C LYS A 57 5.37 0.21 -25.20
N ALA A 58 6.43 0.16 -24.40
CA ALA A 58 7.58 1.02 -24.53
C ALA A 58 8.57 0.47 -25.55
N ASN A 59 9.25 1.35 -26.26
CA ASN A 59 10.36 1.01 -27.18
C ASN A 59 11.73 1.35 -26.58
N ASP A 60 11.76 2.20 -25.57
CA ASP A 60 12.96 2.64 -24.83
C ASP A 60 12.60 3.12 -23.43
N ALA A 61 13.60 3.47 -22.63
CA ALA A 61 13.43 3.90 -21.25
C ALA A 61 12.70 5.25 -21.12
N GLU A 62 12.95 6.19 -22.03
CA GLU A 62 12.27 7.49 -22.04
C GLU A 62 10.77 7.33 -22.32
N THR A 63 10.43 6.53 -23.32
CA THR A 63 9.04 6.21 -23.65
C THR A 63 8.35 5.50 -22.47
N PHE A 64 9.04 4.58 -21.80
CA PHE A 64 8.52 3.90 -20.63
C PHE A 64 8.22 4.91 -19.50
N GLU A 65 9.14 5.82 -19.21
CA GLU A 65 8.92 6.88 -18.22
C GLU A 65 7.72 7.77 -18.58
N LYS A 66 7.60 8.15 -19.86
CA LYS A 66 6.49 8.93 -20.38
C LYS A 66 5.15 8.21 -20.19
N LEU A 67 5.08 6.92 -20.52
CA LEU A 67 3.87 6.12 -20.37
C LEU A 67 3.48 5.95 -18.89
N LEU A 68 4.47 5.72 -17.99
CA LEU A 68 4.23 5.64 -16.54
C LEU A 68 3.55 6.90 -16.01
N ASN A 69 3.93 8.07 -16.51
CA ASN A 69 3.42 9.36 -16.04
C ASN A 69 2.27 9.90 -16.89
N SER A 70 1.78 9.11 -17.85
CA SER A 70 0.64 9.49 -18.69
C SER A 70 -0.67 9.37 -17.92
N LYS A 71 -1.43 10.47 -17.88
CA LYS A 71 -2.79 10.48 -17.34
C LYS A 71 -3.73 9.52 -18.09
N ASP A 72 -3.51 9.37 -19.40
CA ASP A 72 -4.36 8.53 -20.26
C ASP A 72 -4.13 7.05 -19.99
N GLU A 73 -2.89 6.62 -19.76
CA GLU A 73 -2.59 5.26 -19.30
C GLU A 73 -3.15 5.02 -17.89
N GLY A 74 -3.14 6.04 -17.03
CA GLY A 74 -3.76 6.05 -15.72
C GLY A 74 -3.24 4.99 -14.75
N ILE A 75 -1.98 4.58 -14.91
CA ILE A 75 -1.30 3.57 -14.08
C ILE A 75 -0.69 4.20 -12.84
N ASN A 76 -0.19 5.44 -12.97
CA ASN A 76 0.33 6.19 -11.85
C ASN A 76 -0.79 6.97 -11.15
N ASN A 77 -1.00 6.70 -9.88
CA ASN A 77 -1.94 7.40 -8.98
C ASN A 77 -1.26 7.65 -7.61
N LEU A 78 0.09 7.70 -7.60
CA LEU A 78 0.87 7.92 -6.38
C LEU A 78 0.74 9.37 -5.93
N ASP A 79 0.53 9.55 -4.63
CA ASP A 79 0.60 10.83 -3.93
C ASP A 79 1.21 10.53 -2.55
N LEU A 80 2.55 10.47 -2.48
CA LEU A 80 3.26 10.01 -1.29
C LEU A 80 3.40 11.12 -0.24
N ASN A 81 3.41 12.37 -0.66
CA ASN A 81 3.48 13.53 0.23
C ASN A 81 2.11 14.07 0.63
N GLU A 82 1.03 13.52 0.07
CA GLU A 82 -0.37 13.91 0.35
C GLU A 82 -0.66 15.38 -0.01
N ASP A 83 -0.06 15.89 -1.10
CA ASP A 83 -0.32 17.25 -1.58
C ASP A 83 -1.53 17.34 -2.54
N GLY A 84 -2.20 16.21 -2.78
CA GLY A 84 -3.36 16.11 -3.67
C GLY A 84 -3.00 16.11 -5.15
N LYS A 85 -1.75 15.84 -5.49
CA LYS A 85 -1.24 15.71 -6.85
C LYS A 85 -0.50 14.39 -7.00
N VAL A 86 -0.64 13.81 -8.18
CA VAL A 86 0.12 12.60 -8.49
C VAL A 86 1.60 12.92 -8.57
N ASP A 87 2.42 12.09 -7.92
CA ASP A 87 3.88 12.19 -7.97
C ASP A 87 4.43 11.70 -9.31
N TYR A 88 5.46 12.36 -9.82
CA TYR A 88 6.15 11.94 -11.03
C TYR A 88 7.06 10.76 -10.75
N ILE A 89 6.99 9.72 -11.55
CA ILE A 89 7.86 8.54 -11.47
C ILE A 89 9.05 8.76 -12.39
N PHE A 90 10.24 8.85 -11.81
CA PHE A 90 11.51 8.89 -12.52
C PHE A 90 12.02 7.48 -12.78
N VAL A 91 12.62 7.28 -13.94
CA VAL A 91 13.19 5.99 -14.36
C VAL A 91 14.70 6.07 -14.39
N THR A 92 15.37 5.11 -13.76
CA THR A 92 16.81 4.93 -13.84
C THR A 92 17.12 3.51 -14.29
N GLU A 93 17.81 3.36 -15.40
CA GLU A 93 18.26 2.06 -15.90
C GLU A 93 19.50 1.60 -15.14
N TYR A 94 19.60 0.31 -14.89
CA TYR A 94 20.75 -0.33 -14.26
C TYR A 94 20.89 -1.78 -14.77
N GLY A 95 22.00 -2.42 -14.46
CA GLY A 95 22.14 -3.83 -14.78
C GLY A 95 23.55 -4.23 -15.18
N ASN A 96 23.64 -5.42 -15.77
CA ASN A 96 24.84 -5.99 -16.36
C ASN A 96 24.52 -6.62 -17.74
N GLU A 97 25.39 -7.45 -18.28
CA GLU A 97 25.17 -8.09 -19.58
C GLU A 97 23.97 -9.05 -19.61
N LYS A 98 23.68 -9.72 -18.48
CA LYS A 98 22.63 -10.74 -18.39
C LYS A 98 21.29 -10.18 -17.90
N VAL A 99 21.35 -9.32 -16.92
CA VAL A 99 20.17 -8.74 -16.27
C VAL A 99 20.19 -7.23 -16.44
N LYS A 100 19.14 -6.71 -17.01
CA LYS A 100 18.87 -5.28 -17.14
C LYS A 100 17.68 -4.92 -16.28
N GLY A 101 17.63 -3.69 -15.78
CA GLY A 101 16.54 -3.29 -14.92
C GLY A 101 16.25 -1.80 -14.93
N PHE A 102 15.09 -1.46 -14.40
CA PHE A 102 14.65 -0.11 -14.15
C PHE A 102 14.35 0.07 -12.66
N SER A 103 14.95 1.08 -12.07
CA SER A 103 14.55 1.61 -10.76
C SER A 103 13.52 2.72 -10.98
N LEU A 104 12.38 2.58 -10.35
CA LEU A 104 11.28 3.54 -10.36
C LEU A 104 11.33 4.33 -9.06
N THR A 105 11.55 5.63 -9.16
CA THR A 105 11.65 6.49 -7.98
C THR A 105 10.69 7.66 -8.07
N VAL A 106 10.33 8.22 -6.92
CA VAL A 106 9.62 9.50 -6.82
C VAL A 106 10.40 10.45 -5.92
N GLU A 107 10.20 11.74 -6.09
CA GLU A 107 10.72 12.77 -5.20
C GLU A 107 9.53 13.47 -4.53
N PRO A 108 9.12 13.03 -3.33
CA PRO A 108 7.99 13.65 -2.61
C PRO A 108 8.32 15.07 -2.12
N ALA A 109 9.60 15.39 -1.94
CA ALA A 109 10.11 16.71 -1.59
C ALA A 109 11.44 16.98 -2.28
N PRO A 110 11.89 18.24 -2.40
CA PRO A 110 13.14 18.57 -3.06
C PRO A 110 14.33 17.81 -2.48
N GLY A 111 15.05 17.05 -3.33
CA GLY A 111 16.23 16.30 -2.94
C GLY A 111 15.97 15.01 -2.15
N GLU A 112 14.72 14.64 -1.95
CA GLU A 112 14.35 13.38 -1.29
C GLU A 112 13.90 12.35 -2.31
N THR A 113 14.68 11.31 -2.49
CA THR A 113 14.36 10.20 -3.41
C THR A 113 13.78 9.01 -2.64
N GLN A 114 12.67 8.49 -3.13
CA GLN A 114 12.06 7.24 -2.66
C GLN A 114 11.98 6.25 -3.81
N GLU A 115 12.62 5.09 -3.68
CA GLU A 115 12.38 3.99 -4.61
C GLU A 115 11.02 3.36 -4.34
N VAL A 116 10.18 3.28 -5.37
CA VAL A 116 8.83 2.70 -5.26
C VAL A 116 8.77 1.27 -5.79
N ALA A 117 9.51 0.97 -6.84
CA ALA A 117 9.58 -0.38 -7.41
C ALA A 117 10.83 -0.56 -8.27
N THR A 118 11.18 -1.82 -8.52
CA THR A 118 12.18 -2.22 -9.49
C THR A 118 11.57 -3.18 -10.51
N ILE A 119 12.07 -3.11 -11.74
CA ILE A 119 11.79 -4.08 -12.78
C ILE A 119 13.13 -4.68 -13.20
N GLU A 120 13.20 -5.99 -13.27
CA GLU A 120 14.37 -6.71 -13.76
C GLU A 120 13.97 -7.58 -14.94
N VAL A 121 14.83 -7.65 -15.92
CA VAL A 121 14.66 -8.40 -17.16
C VAL A 121 15.90 -9.23 -17.40
N GLU A 122 15.74 -10.55 -17.52
CA GLU A 122 16.81 -11.49 -17.83
C GLU A 122 16.50 -12.17 -19.16
N LYS A 123 17.46 -12.09 -20.10
CA LYS A 123 17.34 -12.76 -21.39
C LYS A 123 17.54 -14.27 -21.22
N THR A 124 16.61 -15.06 -21.70
CA THR A 124 16.69 -16.51 -21.71
C THR A 124 17.29 -17.04 -23.01
N THR A 125 17.74 -18.31 -23.02
CA THR A 125 18.43 -18.93 -24.17
C THR A 125 17.52 -19.20 -25.37
N ASP A 126 16.21 -19.26 -25.15
CA ASP A 126 15.18 -19.52 -26.16
C ASP A 126 14.64 -18.28 -26.88
N GLY A 127 15.31 -17.13 -26.70
CA GLY A 127 14.89 -15.88 -27.32
C GLY A 127 13.71 -15.20 -26.64
N GLN A 128 13.42 -15.57 -25.40
CA GLN A 128 12.48 -14.92 -24.52
C GLN A 128 13.21 -14.10 -23.45
N ALA A 129 12.46 -13.44 -22.61
CA ALA A 129 12.98 -12.76 -21.44
C ALA A 129 12.06 -13.00 -20.24
N ASP A 130 12.67 -13.34 -19.13
CA ASP A 130 12.00 -13.30 -17.82
C ASP A 130 11.91 -11.86 -17.35
N VAL A 131 10.73 -11.47 -16.92
CA VAL A 131 10.47 -10.13 -16.37
C VAL A 131 9.96 -10.28 -14.95
N GLN A 132 10.59 -9.56 -14.04
CA GLN A 132 10.25 -9.51 -12.63
C GLN A 132 10.02 -8.07 -12.19
N VAL A 133 8.89 -7.81 -11.55
CA VAL A 133 8.58 -6.53 -10.93
C VAL A 133 8.50 -6.73 -9.42
N LYS A 134 9.25 -5.93 -8.68
CA LYS A 134 9.26 -5.92 -7.21
C LYS A 134 8.91 -4.54 -6.69
N GLY A 135 7.94 -4.44 -5.78
CA GLY A 135 7.66 -3.22 -5.04
C GLY A 135 8.64 -3.03 -3.88
N ASN A 136 8.92 -1.79 -3.53
CA ASN A 136 9.71 -1.48 -2.35
C ASN A 136 8.97 -1.96 -1.08
N GLU A 137 9.66 -2.72 -0.23
CA GLU A 137 9.05 -3.35 0.95
C GLU A 137 8.51 -2.34 1.97
N GLN A 138 9.14 -1.18 2.08
CA GLN A 138 8.70 -0.14 3.00
C GLN A 138 7.37 0.48 2.57
N ILE A 139 7.09 0.47 1.26
CA ILE A 139 5.88 1.03 0.66
C ILE A 139 4.79 -0.04 0.56
N TYR A 140 5.13 -1.20 0.02
CA TYR A 140 4.16 -2.28 -0.23
C TYR A 140 3.94 -3.20 0.97
N GLY A 141 4.84 -3.18 1.95
CA GLY A 141 4.72 -3.95 3.19
C GLY A 141 4.86 -5.46 3.00
N ASN A 142 5.33 -5.90 1.85
CA ASN A 142 5.52 -7.31 1.54
C ASN A 142 6.69 -7.52 0.56
N ASN A 143 7.12 -8.75 0.44
CA ASN A 143 8.22 -9.20 -0.40
C ASN A 143 7.68 -10.00 -1.61
N HIS A 144 6.59 -9.55 -2.22
CA HIS A 144 6.03 -10.22 -3.39
C HIS A 144 6.68 -9.74 -4.68
N TYR A 145 6.94 -10.71 -5.54
CA TYR A 145 7.42 -10.52 -6.89
C TYR A 145 6.28 -10.79 -7.87
N TYR A 146 6.20 -10.01 -8.91
CA TYR A 146 5.30 -10.22 -10.03
C TYR A 146 6.13 -10.60 -11.25
N ARG A 147 5.91 -11.79 -11.79
CA ARG A 147 6.70 -12.31 -12.91
C ARG A 147 5.87 -12.52 -14.16
N SER A 148 6.51 -12.37 -15.31
CA SER A 148 5.99 -12.74 -16.63
C SER A 148 7.14 -13.15 -17.54
N HIS A 149 6.79 -13.74 -18.67
CA HIS A 149 7.73 -14.02 -19.76
C HIS A 149 7.36 -13.15 -20.95
N PHE A 150 8.33 -12.50 -21.54
CA PHE A 150 8.14 -11.68 -22.73
C PHE A 150 8.84 -12.34 -23.92
N SER A 151 8.15 -12.39 -25.07
CA SER A 151 8.78 -12.68 -26.34
C SER A 151 9.53 -11.45 -26.82
N LEU A 152 10.68 -11.64 -27.47
CA LEU A 152 11.43 -10.54 -28.09
C LEU A 152 10.64 -9.84 -29.20
N THR A 153 9.64 -10.51 -29.77
CA THR A 153 8.76 -9.93 -30.79
C THR A 153 7.60 -9.11 -30.19
N ASP A 154 7.21 -9.40 -28.94
CA ASP A 154 6.06 -8.78 -28.32
C ASP A 154 6.42 -7.53 -27.48
N ALA A 155 7.71 -7.31 -27.23
CA ALA A 155 8.18 -6.22 -26.41
C ALA A 155 9.43 -5.57 -27.01
N LEU A 156 9.24 -4.45 -27.70
CA LEU A 156 10.32 -3.71 -28.38
C LEU A 156 11.41 -3.23 -27.40
N ILE A 157 11.03 -2.96 -26.16
CA ILE A 157 11.97 -2.55 -25.12
C ILE A 157 13.05 -3.60 -24.83
N LEU A 158 12.79 -4.89 -25.10
CA LEU A 158 13.82 -5.93 -24.95
C LEU A 158 14.95 -5.73 -25.94
N GLY A 159 14.64 -5.33 -27.18
CA GLY A 159 15.65 -4.96 -28.18
C GLY A 159 16.47 -3.74 -27.76
N TYR A 160 15.84 -2.77 -27.11
CA TYR A 160 16.53 -1.61 -26.54
C TYR A 160 17.46 -2.03 -25.40
N LEU A 161 16.95 -2.75 -24.39
CA LEU A 161 17.70 -3.11 -23.18
C LEU A 161 18.98 -3.91 -23.46
N PHE A 162 18.96 -4.82 -24.42
CA PHE A 162 20.07 -5.74 -24.69
C PHE A 162 20.99 -5.31 -25.85
N ARG A 163 20.74 -4.16 -26.47
CA ARG A 163 21.73 -3.53 -27.35
C ARG A 163 22.75 -2.73 -26.54
N PRO A 164 23.99 -2.55 -27.00
CA PRO A 164 24.94 -1.65 -26.38
C PRO A 164 24.43 -0.20 -26.40
N HIS A 165 24.28 0.42 -25.24
CA HIS A 165 23.94 1.85 -25.09
C HIS A 165 24.32 2.32 -23.69
N GLY A 166 24.33 3.64 -23.46
CA GLY A 166 24.46 4.22 -22.11
C GLY A 166 23.19 4.04 -21.33
N PHE A 167 23.30 3.74 -20.04
CA PHE A 167 22.13 3.60 -19.18
C PHE A 167 21.34 4.91 -19.09
N TYR A 168 20.04 4.78 -19.23
CA TYR A 168 19.13 5.89 -19.09
C TYR A 168 19.02 6.31 -17.61
N ALA A 169 19.06 7.60 -17.38
CA ALA A 169 18.67 8.21 -16.12
C ALA A 169 17.74 9.38 -16.45
N SER A 170 16.58 9.43 -15.79
CA SER A 170 15.64 10.52 -16.00
C SER A 170 16.35 11.88 -15.90
N PRO A 171 16.23 12.76 -16.89
CA PRO A 171 16.80 14.11 -16.83
C PRO A 171 15.99 15.06 -15.94
N TRP A 172 14.84 14.61 -15.46
CA TRP A 172 13.90 15.38 -14.69
C TRP A 172 14.18 15.28 -13.18
N ARG A 173 13.60 16.22 -12.41
CA ARG A 173 13.74 16.30 -10.95
C ARG A 173 12.52 16.99 -10.36
N TYR A 174 12.40 16.98 -9.04
CA TYR A 174 11.33 17.68 -8.33
C TYR A 174 11.14 19.12 -8.85
N GLY A 175 9.90 19.45 -9.20
CA GLY A 175 9.55 20.77 -9.72
C GLY A 175 9.97 21.07 -11.17
N SER A 176 10.75 20.20 -11.81
CA SER A 176 11.16 20.33 -13.21
C SER A 176 10.73 19.09 -13.98
N TYR A 177 9.57 19.14 -14.58
CA TYR A 177 8.93 18.01 -15.27
C TYR A 177 8.84 18.28 -16.78
N PRO A 178 8.71 17.22 -17.60
CA PRO A 178 8.54 17.38 -19.04
C PRO A 178 7.22 18.10 -19.36
N GLY A 179 7.19 18.82 -20.49
CA GLY A 179 6.01 19.61 -20.90
C GLY A 179 4.74 18.80 -21.15
N TYR A 180 4.86 17.48 -21.36
CA TYR A 180 3.70 16.60 -21.49
C TYR A 180 3.06 16.19 -20.14
N TYR A 181 3.77 16.37 -19.03
CA TYR A 181 3.30 16.03 -17.70
C TYR A 181 2.64 17.23 -17.02
N ASN A 182 1.36 17.12 -16.82
CA ASN A 182 0.59 18.05 -15.98
C ASN A 182 0.25 17.34 -14.67
N ARG A 183 0.69 17.90 -13.54
CA ARG A 183 0.35 17.38 -12.21
C ARG A 183 -1.17 17.31 -12.03
N TYR A 184 -1.74 16.13 -12.20
CA TYR A 184 -3.16 15.88 -12.02
C TYR A 184 -3.44 15.35 -10.61
N SER A 185 -4.71 15.45 -10.18
CA SER A 185 -5.11 14.93 -8.88
C SER A 185 -5.33 13.42 -8.94
N PRO A 186 -4.96 12.69 -7.86
CA PRO A 186 -5.24 11.26 -7.77
C PRO A 186 -6.74 10.99 -7.91
N VAL A 187 -7.08 9.91 -8.57
CA VAL A 187 -8.46 9.40 -8.60
C VAL A 187 -8.73 8.55 -7.36
N SER A 188 -10.00 8.37 -7.02
CA SER A 188 -10.38 7.53 -5.89
C SER A 188 -9.86 6.10 -6.04
N HIS A 189 -9.59 5.44 -4.92
CA HIS A 189 -9.11 4.05 -4.90
C HIS A 189 -10.00 3.10 -5.72
N SER A 190 -11.33 3.22 -5.61
CA SER A 190 -12.27 2.41 -6.38
C SER A 190 -12.17 2.68 -7.89
N GLY A 191 -12.03 3.95 -8.28
CA GLY A 191 -11.86 4.34 -9.68
C GLY A 191 -10.54 3.84 -10.25
N TYR A 192 -9.45 3.97 -9.51
CA TYR A 192 -8.14 3.45 -9.88
C TYR A 192 -8.15 1.92 -10.05
N ASN A 193 -8.64 1.19 -9.04
CA ASN A 193 -8.69 -0.26 -9.08
C ASN A 193 -9.58 -0.79 -10.22
N SER A 194 -10.68 -0.13 -10.53
CA SER A 194 -11.52 -0.49 -11.67
C SER A 194 -10.77 -0.37 -12.99
N ARG A 195 -9.90 0.62 -13.12
CA ARG A 195 -9.08 0.84 -14.31
C ARG A 195 -7.97 -0.21 -14.46
N VAL A 196 -7.20 -0.47 -13.40
CA VAL A 196 -6.00 -1.32 -13.47
C VAL A 196 -6.28 -2.81 -13.25
N ARG A 197 -7.48 -3.18 -12.78
CA ARG A 197 -7.83 -4.56 -12.40
C ARG A 197 -7.53 -5.60 -13.47
N ASN A 198 -7.76 -5.28 -14.72
CA ASN A 198 -7.56 -6.19 -15.85
C ASN A 198 -6.19 -6.01 -16.53
N MET A 199 -5.41 -5.03 -16.09
CA MET A 199 -4.05 -4.80 -16.60
C MET A 199 -3.09 -5.80 -15.95
N GLY A 200 -2.12 -6.26 -16.72
CA GLY A 200 -1.09 -7.16 -16.20
C GLY A 200 -1.59 -8.57 -15.88
N SER A 201 -2.62 -9.06 -16.56
CA SER A 201 -3.13 -10.43 -16.41
C SER A 201 -2.07 -11.50 -16.70
N GLY A 202 -1.06 -11.18 -17.52
CA GLY A 202 0.10 -12.04 -17.78
C GLY A 202 1.08 -12.15 -16.62
N PHE A 203 0.97 -11.31 -15.59
CA PHE A 203 1.85 -11.32 -14.43
C PHE A 203 1.30 -12.18 -13.29
N ARG A 204 2.12 -13.10 -12.81
CA ARG A 204 1.82 -13.99 -11.67
C ARG A 204 2.59 -13.54 -10.43
N SER A 205 1.94 -13.53 -9.29
CA SER A 205 2.59 -13.26 -8.00
C SER A 205 3.35 -14.48 -7.49
N THR A 206 4.57 -14.25 -6.97
CA THR A 206 5.39 -15.28 -6.32
C THR A 206 6.02 -14.71 -5.05
N SER A 207 6.29 -15.56 -4.07
CA SER A 207 6.98 -15.21 -2.83
C SER A 207 8.51 -15.25 -2.95
N SER A 208 9.02 -15.79 -4.06
CA SER A 208 10.45 -15.91 -4.32
C SER A 208 10.81 -15.23 -5.64
N PRO A 209 12.00 -14.64 -5.74
CA PRO A 209 12.49 -14.08 -6.99
C PRO A 209 12.68 -15.17 -8.04
N VAL A 210 12.38 -14.84 -9.29
CA VAL A 210 12.68 -15.70 -10.44
C VAL A 210 14.07 -15.35 -10.98
N ILE A 211 14.34 -14.07 -11.09
CA ILE A 211 15.63 -13.56 -11.50
C ILE A 211 16.51 -13.49 -10.25
N GLN A 212 17.51 -14.35 -10.20
CA GLN A 212 18.50 -14.39 -9.12
C GLN A 212 19.77 -13.71 -9.60
N SER A 213 19.81 -12.38 -9.47
CA SER A 213 20.98 -11.60 -9.85
C SER A 213 21.62 -10.92 -8.65
N ASN A 214 22.94 -10.72 -8.71
CA ASN A 214 23.65 -9.88 -7.74
C ASN A 214 23.57 -8.38 -8.11
N VAL A 215 22.81 -8.06 -9.14
CA VAL A 215 22.58 -6.68 -9.57
C VAL A 215 21.64 -6.00 -8.60
N LYS A 216 22.04 -4.86 -8.08
CA LYS A 216 21.20 -4.06 -7.16
C LYS A 216 20.82 -2.76 -7.84
N SER A 217 19.59 -2.33 -7.59
CA SER A 217 19.16 -0.98 -7.98
C SER A 217 20.05 0.08 -7.33
N PRO A 218 20.41 1.14 -8.05
CA PRO A 218 21.18 2.26 -7.50
C PRO A 218 20.41 3.06 -6.44
N ASN A 219 19.12 2.79 -6.28
CA ASN A 219 18.22 3.48 -5.37
C ASN A 219 17.67 2.60 -4.24
N THR A 220 18.16 1.37 -4.09
CA THR A 220 17.63 0.36 -3.13
C THR A 220 17.49 0.89 -1.70
N ASP A 221 18.43 1.72 -1.24
CA ASP A 221 18.45 2.24 0.13
C ASP A 221 17.91 3.66 0.25
N LYS A 222 17.42 4.24 -0.84
CA LYS A 222 16.89 5.61 -0.83
C LYS A 222 15.47 5.63 -0.30
N THR A 223 15.28 6.35 0.80
CA THR A 223 13.99 6.54 1.47
C THR A 223 13.79 8.01 1.77
N ALA A 224 12.67 8.57 1.33
CA ALA A 224 12.31 9.95 1.58
C ALA A 224 11.87 10.15 3.03
N GLN A 225 12.32 11.24 3.66
CA GLN A 225 11.99 11.58 5.03
C GLN A 225 10.65 12.33 5.15
N SER A 226 10.25 13.04 4.11
CA SER A 226 8.98 13.76 4.02
C SER A 226 7.76 12.84 3.97
N ILE A 227 7.93 11.63 3.47
CA ILE A 227 6.92 10.58 3.63
C ILE A 227 6.90 10.24 5.11
N ARG A 228 5.71 10.26 5.74
CA ARG A 228 5.59 9.84 7.14
C ARG A 228 6.18 8.45 7.32
N ALA A 229 7.34 8.40 7.95
CA ALA A 229 8.12 7.18 8.08
C ALA A 229 7.30 6.08 8.79
N PRO A 230 7.44 4.83 8.37
CA PRO A 230 6.90 3.70 9.12
C PRO A 230 7.44 3.72 10.55
N LEU A 231 6.68 3.20 11.50
CA LEU A 231 7.10 3.13 12.89
C LEU A 231 8.41 2.34 13.01
N LYS A 232 9.45 2.96 13.55
CA LYS A 232 10.73 2.29 13.82
C LYS A 232 10.58 1.18 14.86
N ASN A 233 9.71 1.38 15.86
CA ASN A 233 9.46 0.42 16.95
C ASN A 233 7.97 0.17 17.12
N PRO A 234 7.34 -0.64 16.27
CA PRO A 234 5.92 -0.93 16.35
C PRO A 234 5.59 -1.76 17.59
N THR A 235 4.49 -1.43 18.26
CA THR A 235 3.92 -2.24 19.35
C THR A 235 3.45 -3.61 18.85
N SER A 236 3.17 -4.55 19.75
CA SER A 236 2.67 -5.87 19.37
C SER A 236 1.35 -5.80 18.60
N SER A 237 0.45 -4.89 18.98
CA SER A 237 -0.82 -4.64 18.27
C SER A 237 -0.60 -4.10 16.85
N GLN A 238 0.36 -3.20 16.69
CA GLN A 238 0.74 -2.64 15.40
C GLN A 238 1.36 -3.69 14.48
N LYS A 239 2.23 -4.56 15.02
CA LYS A 239 2.79 -5.71 14.29
C LYS A 239 1.70 -6.68 13.85
N ALA A 240 0.75 -6.99 14.75
CA ALA A 240 -0.38 -7.87 14.44
C ALA A 240 -1.32 -7.25 13.37
N PHE A 241 -1.49 -5.93 13.38
CA PHE A 241 -2.23 -5.23 12.32
C PHE A 241 -1.50 -5.30 10.99
N GLN A 242 -0.19 -5.03 10.95
CA GLN A 242 0.62 -5.15 9.74
C GLN A 242 0.62 -6.56 9.16
N ALA A 243 0.72 -7.58 10.01
CA ALA A 243 0.66 -8.97 9.58
C ALA A 243 -0.66 -9.34 8.89
N ARG A 244 -1.77 -8.75 9.35
CA ARG A 244 -3.11 -8.94 8.74
C ARG A 244 -3.36 -8.05 7.52
N ASN A 245 -2.63 -6.96 7.41
CA ASN A 245 -2.77 -5.97 6.34
C ASN A 245 -1.39 -5.62 5.75
N PRO A 246 -0.73 -6.54 5.06
CA PRO A 246 0.65 -6.38 4.62
C PRO A 246 0.86 -5.20 3.64
N SER A 247 -0.19 -4.80 2.93
CA SER A 247 -0.17 -3.65 2.02
C SER A 247 -0.39 -2.30 2.72
N LYS A 248 -0.66 -2.28 4.05
CA LYS A 248 -0.91 -1.06 4.81
C LYS A 248 0.27 -0.76 5.72
N GLN A 249 0.88 0.39 5.53
CA GLN A 249 1.91 0.86 6.46
C GLN A 249 1.30 1.43 7.73
N VAL A 250 1.91 1.09 8.87
CA VAL A 250 1.60 1.70 10.15
C VAL A 250 2.56 2.86 10.35
N ARG A 251 2.04 4.08 10.36
CA ARG A 251 2.84 5.30 10.49
C ARG A 251 2.97 5.76 11.94
N SER A 252 4.07 6.47 12.22
CA SER A 252 4.32 7.12 13.50
C SER A 252 3.25 8.21 13.73
N GLY A 253 2.43 8.05 14.77
CA GLY A 253 1.39 9.01 15.17
C GLY A 253 -0.05 8.58 14.89
N GLY A 254 -0.28 7.51 14.12
CA GLY A 254 -1.63 6.98 13.82
C GLY A 254 -2.22 6.10 14.91
N PHE A 255 -1.42 5.62 15.86
CA PHE A 255 -1.88 4.77 16.96
C PHE A 255 -1.92 5.55 18.27
N GLY A 256 -3.12 5.65 18.86
CA GLY A 256 -3.29 6.12 20.24
C GLY A 256 -3.44 7.63 20.44
N ARG A 257 -3.54 8.46 19.40
CA ARG A 257 -4.06 9.81 19.55
C ARG A 257 -5.60 9.76 19.54
N LYS A 258 -6.22 10.06 20.68
CA LYS A 258 -7.65 10.43 20.71
C LYS A 258 -7.81 11.63 19.78
N SER A 259 -8.51 11.42 18.66
CA SER A 259 -8.99 12.54 17.85
C SER A 259 -9.88 13.40 18.74
N THR A 260 -9.44 14.63 19.02
CA THR A 260 -10.25 15.61 19.75
C THR A 260 -11.25 16.32 18.83
N THR A 261 -11.31 15.96 17.56
CA THR A 261 -12.35 16.42 16.65
C THR A 261 -13.59 15.53 16.82
N ARG A 262 -14.47 15.94 17.73
CA ARG A 262 -15.86 15.47 17.77
C ARG A 262 -16.52 15.90 16.46
N SER A 263 -16.62 14.99 15.50
CA SER A 263 -17.66 15.12 14.48
C SER A 263 -19.01 15.00 15.16
N PRO A 264 -19.94 15.95 14.98
CA PRO A 264 -21.26 15.81 15.52
C PRO A 264 -21.95 14.62 14.85
N SER A 265 -22.09 13.52 15.60
CA SER A 265 -22.94 12.42 15.16
C SER A 265 -24.37 12.93 15.10
N VAL A 266 -24.87 13.11 13.90
CA VAL A 266 -26.31 13.31 13.67
C VAL A 266 -26.99 11.99 14.03
N ARG A 267 -27.43 11.86 15.29
CA ARG A 267 -28.37 10.84 15.68
C ARG A 267 -29.71 11.17 15.05
N SER A 268 -30.05 10.53 13.95
CA SER A 268 -31.43 10.47 13.51
C SER A 268 -32.19 9.58 14.48
N SER A 269 -32.90 10.19 15.43
CA SER A 269 -33.86 9.51 16.26
C SER A 269 -35.08 9.20 15.39
N SER A 270 -35.18 7.98 14.89
CA SER A 270 -36.41 7.46 14.32
C SER A 270 -37.38 7.17 15.50
N SER A 271 -38.24 8.14 15.85
CA SER A 271 -39.37 7.92 16.72
C SER A 271 -40.42 7.12 15.96
N SER A 272 -40.47 5.84 16.21
CA SER A 272 -41.62 5.01 15.83
C SER A 272 -42.86 5.41 16.64
N ARG A 273 -43.71 6.23 16.02
CA ARG A 273 -45.08 6.45 16.54
C ARG A 273 -45.92 5.26 16.15
N SER A 274 -46.19 4.38 17.10
CA SER A 274 -47.28 3.42 17.04
C SER A 274 -48.63 4.17 17.08
N ARG A 275 -49.36 4.12 15.98
CA ARG A 275 -50.76 4.56 15.93
C ARG A 275 -51.63 3.37 16.35
N SER A 276 -52.19 3.48 17.51
CA SER A 276 -53.31 2.63 17.94
C SER A 276 -54.56 2.98 17.12
N PHE A 277 -55.12 2.02 16.38
CA PHE A 277 -56.42 2.14 15.79
C PHE A 277 -57.49 1.83 16.85
N SER A 278 -58.18 2.86 17.29
CA SER A 278 -59.44 2.72 18.03
C SER A 278 -60.57 2.55 17.01
N ARG A 279 -61.24 1.41 17.14
CA ARG A 279 -62.46 1.05 16.39
C ARG A 279 -63.65 1.61 17.16
N GLY A 280 -64.34 2.62 16.59
CA GLY A 280 -65.61 3.13 17.07
C GLY A 280 -66.69 2.87 16.03
N GLY A 281 -67.69 2.07 16.40
CA GLY A 281 -68.80 1.80 15.56
C GLY A 281 -69.90 2.85 15.70
N LYS A 282 -70.59 3.08 14.66
CA LYS A 282 -72.05 3.08 14.43
C LYS A 282 -72.32 3.21 12.98
#